data_d6e389503caf6ecf569c27960b0c53a0
#
_entry.id   d6e389503caf6ecf569c27960b0c53a0
#
_cell.length_a   1.000
_cell.length_b   1.000
_cell.length_c   1.000
_cell.angle_alpha   90.00
_cell.angle_beta   90.00
_cell.angle_gamma   90.00
#
_symmetry.space_group_name_H-M   'P 1'
#
loop_
_entity.id
_entity.type
_entity.pdbx_description
1 polymer ?
#
loop_
_entity_poly.entity_id
_entity_poly.type
_entity_poly.pdbx_seq_one_letter_code
_entity_poly.pdbx_strand_id
1 'polypeptide(L)'
;MFKRLPVAFLTIPLFALLLPLIANASRLEWDQTEVRIEMEPRQEEARATYTVTNKGEETVRIARVKTSCGCTGSILDRKIIKPGEATTITGTFNKGKRQGLNHNKLEVFLDNQAEAVATLHMIVQIPVLIDAQPKIVYWNPTTSKTDRQIRITLDKRYITEFSEIEYDHSLLIISEEADPTGKADRILKILPMAFDQQIRETVTVKGRGKDGMKAEARLHIFVQP
;
A
#
# COMPACT_ATOMS: atom_id res chain seq x y z
N MET A 1 83.53 4.90 -48.30
CA MET A 1 82.38 5.81 -47.97
C MET A 1 81.08 4.98 -48.09
N PHE A 2 80.72 4.24 -47.05
CA PHE A 2 79.56 3.35 -47.06
C PHE A 2 78.42 4.02 -46.31
N LYS A 3 77.32 4.38 -47.01
CA LYS A 3 76.08 4.85 -46.42
C LYS A 3 75.25 3.69 -45.89
N ARG A 4 75.03 3.71 -44.61
CA ARG A 4 74.08 2.76 -43.94
C ARG A 4 72.65 3.29 -44.09
N LEU A 5 71.75 2.50 -44.69
CA LEU A 5 70.32 2.73 -44.69
C LEU A 5 69.70 2.33 -43.29
N PRO A 6 68.76 3.10 -42.77
CA PRO A 6 68.03 2.72 -41.55
C PRO A 6 66.93 1.69 -41.84
N VAL A 7 66.91 0.63 -41.07
CA VAL A 7 65.86 -0.38 -41.06
C VAL A 7 64.69 0.18 -40.19
N ALA A 8 63.58 0.47 -40.85
CA ALA A 8 62.36 0.88 -40.17
C ALA A 8 61.65 -0.37 -39.60
N PHE A 9 61.57 -0.48 -38.28
CA PHE A 9 60.75 -1.46 -37.61
C PHE A 9 59.30 -1.02 -37.66
N LEU A 10 58.47 -1.74 -38.46
CA LEU A 10 57.01 -1.58 -38.51
C LEU A 10 56.38 -2.30 -37.32
N THR A 11 56.08 -1.54 -36.29
CA THR A 11 55.30 -2.06 -35.13
C THR A 11 53.82 -2.09 -35.52
N ILE A 12 53.29 -3.29 -35.72
CA ILE A 12 51.84 -3.51 -35.89
C ILE A 12 51.20 -3.47 -34.48
N PRO A 13 50.28 -2.52 -34.21
CA PRO A 13 49.54 -2.55 -32.96
C PRO A 13 48.53 -3.69 -33.00
N LEU A 14 48.73 -4.65 -32.08
CA LEU A 14 47.78 -5.71 -31.78
C LEU A 14 46.53 -5.07 -31.17
N PHE A 15 45.54 -4.72 -32.02
CA PHE A 15 44.24 -4.24 -31.57
C PHE A 15 43.48 -5.43 -31.02
N ALA A 16 43.57 -5.66 -29.68
CA ALA A 16 42.78 -6.65 -29.01
C ALA A 16 41.32 -6.26 -29.13
N LEU A 17 40.58 -6.98 -29.96
CA LEU A 17 39.14 -6.87 -30.15
C LEU A 17 38.48 -7.39 -28.86
N LEU A 18 38.25 -6.51 -27.89
CA LEU A 18 37.40 -6.77 -26.73
C LEU A 18 35.96 -6.90 -27.23
N LEU A 19 35.57 -8.12 -27.57
CA LEU A 19 34.15 -8.46 -27.72
C LEU A 19 33.48 -8.26 -26.34
N PRO A 20 32.45 -7.40 -26.22
CA PRO A 20 31.70 -7.34 -24.98
C PRO A 20 31.06 -8.70 -24.76
N LEU A 21 31.38 -9.34 -23.63
CA LEU A 21 30.63 -10.49 -23.12
C LEU A 21 29.22 -9.93 -22.83
N ILE A 22 28.29 -10.11 -23.77
CA ILE A 22 26.88 -9.83 -23.53
C ILE A 22 26.45 -10.92 -22.56
N ALA A 23 26.44 -10.57 -21.26
CA ALA A 23 25.83 -11.39 -20.25
C ALA A 23 24.38 -11.63 -20.71
N ASN A 24 24.01 -12.86 -21.04
CA ASN A 24 22.65 -13.29 -21.32
C ASN A 24 21.84 -13.17 -20.00
N ALA A 25 21.50 -11.93 -19.64
CA ALA A 25 20.53 -11.68 -18.59
C ALA A 25 19.19 -12.23 -19.09
N SER A 26 18.52 -13.01 -18.26
CA SER A 26 17.15 -13.44 -18.53
C SER A 26 16.29 -12.21 -18.85
N ARG A 27 15.91 -12.06 -20.10
CA ARG A 27 15.19 -10.90 -20.58
C ARG A 27 13.70 -11.10 -20.38
N LEU A 28 13.25 -10.84 -19.16
CA LEU A 28 11.84 -10.89 -18.82
C LEU A 28 11.17 -9.57 -19.17
N GLU A 29 10.13 -9.62 -19.95
CA GLU A 29 9.31 -8.49 -20.34
C GLU A 29 7.95 -8.59 -19.63
N TRP A 30 7.57 -7.53 -18.94
CA TRP A 30 6.32 -7.43 -18.19
C TRP A 30 5.32 -6.59 -18.97
N ASP A 31 4.06 -7.02 -19.02
CA ASP A 31 2.96 -6.21 -19.57
C ASP A 31 2.74 -4.94 -18.74
N GLN A 32 2.83 -5.09 -17.43
CA GLN A 32 2.74 -4.02 -16.44
C GLN A 32 3.43 -4.44 -15.15
N THR A 33 3.92 -3.46 -14.38
CA THR A 33 4.51 -3.69 -13.06
C THR A 33 3.71 -3.02 -11.94
N GLU A 34 2.68 -2.23 -12.27
CA GLU A 34 1.79 -1.58 -11.32
C GLU A 34 0.33 -1.73 -11.77
N VAL A 35 -0.53 -2.13 -10.83
CA VAL A 35 -1.98 -2.18 -11.01
C VAL A 35 -2.64 -1.39 -9.89
N ARG A 36 -3.55 -0.46 -10.28
CA ARG A 36 -4.37 0.32 -9.36
C ARG A 36 -5.80 -0.19 -9.40
N ILE A 37 -6.38 -0.43 -8.23
CA ILE A 37 -7.73 -0.97 -8.08
C ILE A 37 -8.49 -0.11 -7.09
N GLU A 38 -9.65 0.36 -7.49
CA GLU A 38 -10.63 0.98 -6.60
C GLU A 38 -11.64 -0.09 -6.19
N MET A 39 -11.75 -0.33 -4.88
CA MET A 39 -12.71 -1.31 -4.34
C MET A 39 -14.04 -0.65 -4.02
N GLU A 40 -15.10 -1.40 -4.24
CA GLU A 40 -16.41 -1.03 -3.70
C GLU A 40 -16.49 -1.34 -2.19
N PRO A 41 -17.33 -0.63 -1.40
CA PRO A 41 -17.39 -0.80 0.05
C PRO A 41 -17.67 -2.24 0.51
N ARG A 42 -18.48 -2.98 -0.25
CA ARG A 42 -18.85 -4.37 0.07
C ARG A 42 -17.92 -5.41 -0.54
N GLN A 43 -16.98 -5.00 -1.36
CA GLN A 43 -16.00 -5.90 -1.96
C GLN A 43 -15.01 -6.34 -0.90
N GLU A 44 -14.78 -7.64 -0.77
CA GLU A 44 -13.86 -8.22 0.22
C GLU A 44 -12.49 -8.56 -0.36
N GLU A 45 -12.42 -8.72 -1.68
CA GLU A 45 -11.20 -9.14 -2.37
C GLU A 45 -10.95 -8.30 -3.62
N ALA A 46 -9.67 -8.00 -3.90
CA ALA A 46 -9.22 -7.42 -5.15
C ALA A 46 -8.13 -8.30 -5.78
N ARG A 47 -8.08 -8.36 -7.10
CA ARG A 47 -7.09 -9.16 -7.86
C ARG A 47 -6.38 -8.30 -8.89
N ALA A 48 -5.06 -8.47 -8.96
CA ALA A 48 -4.20 -7.88 -9.98
C ALA A 48 -3.47 -8.99 -10.73
N THR A 49 -3.47 -8.95 -12.05
CA THR A 49 -2.78 -9.91 -12.89
C THR A 49 -1.65 -9.23 -13.63
N TYR A 50 -0.49 -9.88 -13.65
CA TYR A 50 0.72 -9.43 -14.32
C TYR A 50 1.18 -10.56 -15.24
N THR A 51 1.43 -10.21 -16.51
CA THR A 51 1.95 -11.17 -17.48
C THR A 51 3.43 -10.93 -17.68
N VAL A 52 4.22 -11.98 -17.60
CA VAL A 52 5.64 -11.94 -17.89
C VAL A 52 5.96 -12.85 -19.07
N THR A 53 6.68 -12.33 -20.06
CA THR A 53 7.15 -13.05 -21.25
C THR A 53 8.67 -13.21 -21.19
N ASN A 54 9.15 -14.42 -21.43
CA ASN A 54 10.58 -14.67 -21.60
C ASN A 54 11.03 -14.29 -23.02
N LYS A 55 11.68 -13.13 -23.15
CA LYS A 55 12.29 -12.66 -24.40
C LYS A 55 13.75 -13.06 -24.54
N GLY A 56 14.29 -13.83 -23.60
CA GLY A 56 15.63 -14.39 -23.67
C GLY A 56 15.68 -15.66 -24.49
N GLU A 57 16.89 -16.22 -24.60
CA GLU A 57 17.15 -17.46 -25.35
C GLU A 57 17.17 -18.71 -24.46
N GLU A 58 17.20 -18.51 -23.13
CA GLU A 58 17.25 -19.59 -22.16
C GLU A 58 15.91 -19.75 -21.43
N THR A 59 15.63 -20.98 -20.96
CA THR A 59 14.48 -21.27 -20.12
C THR A 59 14.67 -20.63 -18.74
N VAL A 60 13.69 -19.86 -18.29
CA VAL A 60 13.68 -19.21 -16.99
C VAL A 60 12.74 -19.95 -16.04
N ARG A 61 13.15 -20.09 -14.78
CA ARG A 61 12.32 -20.63 -13.71
C ARG A 61 12.10 -19.64 -12.60
N ILE A 62 10.83 -19.33 -12.33
CA ILE A 62 10.43 -18.55 -11.16
C ILE A 62 10.42 -19.46 -9.94
N ALA A 63 11.31 -19.18 -8.99
CA ALA A 63 11.42 -19.93 -7.75
C ALA A 63 10.26 -19.66 -6.81
N ARG A 64 9.98 -18.37 -6.58
CA ARG A 64 8.94 -17.90 -5.66
C ARG A 64 8.48 -16.49 -5.99
N VAL A 65 7.30 -16.16 -5.50
CA VAL A 65 6.77 -14.80 -5.41
C VAL A 65 6.51 -14.51 -3.94
N LYS A 66 7.15 -13.46 -3.41
CA LYS A 66 7.02 -13.04 -2.00
C LYS A 66 6.13 -11.81 -1.93
N THR A 67 5.16 -11.80 -1.04
CA THR A 67 4.27 -10.66 -0.81
C THR A 67 4.73 -9.85 0.39
N SER A 68 4.51 -8.52 0.35
CA SER A 68 4.93 -7.59 1.42
C SER A 68 4.09 -7.68 2.69
N CYS A 69 2.90 -8.27 2.63
CA CYS A 69 2.03 -8.46 3.80
C CYS A 69 1.26 -9.79 3.72
N GLY A 70 0.82 -10.29 4.86
CA GLY A 70 -0.05 -11.46 4.94
C GLY A 70 -1.48 -11.25 4.40
N CYS A 71 -1.83 -10.03 4.01
CA CYS A 71 -3.12 -9.69 3.39
C CYS A 71 -3.14 -9.93 1.87
N THR A 72 -1.98 -10.20 1.26
CA THR A 72 -1.83 -10.43 -0.17
C THR A 72 -1.31 -11.84 -0.40
N GLY A 73 -2.06 -12.64 -1.13
CA GLY A 73 -1.61 -13.92 -1.69
C GLY A 73 -1.06 -13.74 -3.08
N SER A 74 -0.34 -14.74 -3.58
CA SER A 74 0.08 -14.80 -4.99
C SER A 74 -0.12 -16.18 -5.56
N ILE A 75 -0.61 -16.23 -6.79
CA ILE A 75 -0.73 -17.44 -7.58
C ILE A 75 0.12 -17.26 -8.83
N LEU A 76 1.00 -18.23 -9.09
CA LEU A 76 1.82 -18.31 -10.28
C LEU A 76 1.28 -19.44 -11.14
N ASP A 77 0.87 -19.13 -12.36
CA ASP A 77 0.26 -20.11 -13.27
C ASP A 77 1.27 -21.19 -13.70
N ARG A 78 2.44 -20.79 -14.19
CA ARG A 78 3.54 -21.71 -14.54
C ARG A 78 4.87 -21.19 -14.01
N LYS A 79 5.66 -22.08 -13.41
CA LYS A 79 6.99 -21.74 -12.88
C LYS A 79 8.08 -21.69 -13.95
N ILE A 80 7.94 -22.46 -15.02
CA ILE A 80 8.94 -22.61 -16.09
C ILE A 80 8.44 -21.86 -17.32
N ILE A 81 9.28 -20.98 -17.87
CA ILE A 81 8.97 -20.12 -19.00
C ILE A 81 10.07 -20.32 -20.04
N LYS A 82 9.77 -21.03 -21.13
CA LYS A 82 10.70 -21.23 -22.25
C LYS A 82 10.85 -19.93 -23.06
N PRO A 83 11.88 -19.81 -23.90
CA PRO A 83 12.00 -18.71 -24.85
C PRO A 83 10.72 -18.47 -25.64
N GLY A 84 10.23 -17.23 -25.62
CA GLY A 84 8.98 -16.81 -26.26
C GLY A 84 7.69 -17.14 -25.50
N GLU A 85 7.72 -17.96 -24.45
CA GLU A 85 6.53 -18.25 -23.65
C GLU A 85 6.25 -17.15 -22.61
N ALA A 86 5.00 -17.10 -22.17
CA ALA A 86 4.54 -16.20 -21.10
C ALA A 86 3.89 -16.98 -19.97
N THR A 87 3.88 -16.38 -18.78
CA THR A 87 3.11 -16.85 -17.63
C THR A 87 2.47 -15.67 -16.91
N THR A 88 1.48 -15.96 -16.06
CA THR A 88 0.79 -14.94 -15.26
C THR A 88 1.08 -15.11 -13.78
N ILE A 89 1.16 -13.98 -13.10
CA ILE A 89 1.20 -13.87 -11.64
C ILE A 89 -0.04 -13.10 -11.22
N THR A 90 -0.88 -13.72 -10.42
CA THR A 90 -2.07 -13.06 -9.87
C THR A 90 -1.84 -12.75 -8.39
N GLY A 91 -1.87 -11.46 -8.04
CA GLY A 91 -1.92 -10.99 -6.66
C GLY A 91 -3.36 -10.91 -6.20
N THR A 92 -3.65 -11.45 -5.02
CA THR A 92 -4.98 -11.40 -4.38
C THR A 92 -4.87 -10.66 -3.07
N PHE A 93 -5.56 -9.53 -2.95
CA PHE A 93 -5.63 -8.72 -1.75
C PHE A 93 -6.95 -8.94 -1.02
N ASN A 94 -6.88 -9.27 0.27
CA ASN A 94 -8.05 -9.41 1.14
C ASN A 94 -8.22 -8.14 1.98
N LYS A 95 -9.37 -7.49 1.86
CA LYS A 95 -9.68 -6.21 2.52
C LYS A 95 -9.62 -6.32 4.05
N GLY A 96 -10.33 -7.28 4.62
CA GLY A 96 -10.51 -7.37 6.07
C GLY A 96 -11.02 -6.06 6.66
N LYS A 97 -10.32 -5.54 7.68
CA LYS A 97 -10.66 -4.25 8.34
C LYS A 97 -9.93 -3.04 7.78
N ARG A 98 -9.28 -3.16 6.62
CA ARG A 98 -8.49 -2.08 6.02
C ARG A 98 -9.36 -1.04 5.35
N GLN A 99 -8.86 0.18 5.31
CA GLN A 99 -9.46 1.35 4.64
C GLN A 99 -8.35 2.19 4.01
N GLY A 100 -8.73 3.08 3.10
CA GLY A 100 -7.82 4.01 2.43
C GLY A 100 -6.89 3.33 1.43
N LEU A 101 -5.74 3.95 1.20
CA LEU A 101 -4.75 3.48 0.24
C LEU A 101 -3.89 2.36 0.83
N ASN A 102 -3.85 1.23 0.14
CA ASN A 102 -3.04 0.07 0.49
C ASN A 102 -2.06 -0.24 -0.64
N HIS A 103 -0.78 -0.16 -0.36
CA HIS A 103 0.28 -0.43 -1.32
C HIS A 103 0.95 -1.77 -1.00
N ASN A 104 0.72 -2.76 -1.86
CA ASN A 104 1.23 -4.11 -1.72
C ASN A 104 2.29 -4.38 -2.79
N LYS A 105 3.31 -5.15 -2.44
CA LYS A 105 4.40 -5.54 -3.32
C LYS A 105 4.43 -7.04 -3.48
N LEU A 106 4.70 -7.50 -4.69
CA LEU A 106 4.98 -8.89 -5.02
C LEU A 106 6.40 -8.93 -5.61
N GLU A 107 7.34 -9.48 -4.88
CA GLU A 107 8.74 -9.64 -5.29
C GLU A 107 8.92 -10.99 -5.97
N VAL A 108 9.39 -10.99 -7.22
CA VAL A 108 9.57 -12.18 -8.05
C VAL A 108 11.04 -12.59 -8.02
N PHE A 109 11.29 -13.85 -7.67
CA PHE A 109 12.65 -14.41 -7.57
C PHE A 109 12.80 -15.57 -8.55
N LEU A 110 13.91 -15.58 -9.27
CA LEU A 110 14.32 -16.74 -10.10
C LEU A 110 15.11 -17.74 -9.26
N ASP A 111 15.25 -18.96 -9.81
CA ASP A 111 16.13 -19.96 -9.23
C ASP A 111 17.57 -19.41 -9.15
N ASN A 112 18.26 -19.74 -8.05
CA ASN A 112 19.65 -19.33 -7.77
C ASN A 112 19.92 -17.81 -7.72
N GLN A 113 18.87 -16.98 -7.60
CA GLN A 113 19.01 -15.54 -7.39
C GLN A 113 18.52 -15.13 -6.01
N ALA A 114 19.39 -14.42 -5.27
CA ALA A 114 19.06 -13.89 -3.95
C ALA A 114 18.18 -12.63 -4.03
N GLU A 115 18.35 -11.86 -5.10
CA GLU A 115 17.60 -10.61 -5.34
C GLU A 115 16.37 -10.84 -6.21
N ALA A 116 15.35 -10.03 -5.98
CA ALA A 116 14.16 -10.04 -6.80
C ALA A 116 14.47 -9.48 -8.19
N VAL A 117 14.08 -10.20 -9.25
CA VAL A 117 14.23 -9.74 -10.64
C VAL A 117 13.16 -8.73 -11.04
N ALA A 118 12.07 -8.69 -10.29
CA ALA A 118 11.02 -7.68 -10.46
C ALA A 118 10.27 -7.48 -9.14
N THR A 119 9.79 -6.25 -8.95
CA THR A 119 8.83 -5.90 -7.90
C THR A 119 7.55 -5.41 -8.60
N LEU A 120 6.46 -6.13 -8.38
CA LEU A 120 5.15 -5.79 -8.91
C LEU A 120 4.37 -5.06 -7.81
N HIS A 121 3.66 -4.01 -8.19
CA HIS A 121 2.93 -3.14 -7.27
C HIS A 121 1.42 -3.30 -7.46
N MET A 122 0.74 -3.65 -6.38
CA MET A 122 -0.71 -3.70 -6.33
C MET A 122 -1.20 -2.60 -5.38
N ILE A 123 -1.75 -1.53 -5.93
CA ILE A 123 -2.24 -0.38 -5.19
C ILE A 123 -3.76 -0.47 -5.12
N VAL A 124 -4.27 -0.64 -3.91
CA VAL A 124 -5.71 -0.85 -3.66
C VAL A 124 -6.24 0.33 -2.86
N GLN A 125 -7.19 1.07 -3.44
CA GLN A 125 -7.92 2.14 -2.79
C GLN A 125 -9.24 1.58 -2.26
N ILE A 126 -9.41 1.61 -0.92
CA ILE A 126 -10.64 1.21 -0.24
C ILE A 126 -11.35 2.48 0.22
N PRO A 127 -12.64 2.67 -0.06
CA PRO A 127 -13.38 3.83 0.43
C PRO A 127 -13.32 3.96 1.95
N VAL A 128 -13.06 5.17 2.44
CA VAL A 128 -13.20 5.52 3.86
C VAL A 128 -14.60 6.10 4.03
N LEU A 129 -15.53 5.28 4.49
CA LEU A 129 -16.96 5.64 4.52
C LEU A 129 -17.28 6.72 5.56
N ILE A 130 -16.58 6.69 6.70
CA ILE A 130 -16.61 7.73 7.73
C ILE A 130 -15.16 8.03 8.07
N ASP A 131 -14.71 9.24 7.78
CA ASP A 131 -13.39 9.71 8.17
C ASP A 131 -13.51 10.60 9.42
N ALA A 132 -12.75 10.23 10.45
CA ALA A 132 -12.70 10.94 11.72
C ALA A 132 -11.26 11.41 11.95
N GLN A 133 -11.04 12.70 12.09
CA GLN A 133 -9.72 13.30 12.24
C GLN A 133 -9.64 14.29 13.38
N PRO A 134 -8.69 14.13 14.31
CA PRO A 134 -7.72 13.04 14.45
C PRO A 134 -8.35 11.74 14.98
N LYS A 135 -7.77 10.58 14.65
CA LYS A 135 -8.24 9.27 15.15
C LYS A 135 -7.79 8.96 16.59
N ILE A 136 -6.78 9.68 17.06
CA ILE A 136 -6.25 9.54 18.41
C ILE A 136 -6.30 10.89 19.09
N VAL A 137 -6.87 10.93 20.28
CA VAL A 137 -6.97 12.13 21.10
C VAL A 137 -6.34 11.85 22.45
N TYR A 138 -5.50 12.77 22.87
CA TYR A 138 -4.64 12.55 24.02
C TYR A 138 -4.58 13.75 24.94
N TRP A 139 -4.66 13.51 26.27
CA TRP A 139 -4.37 14.47 27.34
C TRP A 139 -3.28 13.89 28.25
N ASN A 140 -2.38 14.75 28.65
CA ASN A 140 -1.34 14.45 29.64
C ASN A 140 -1.24 15.61 30.64
N PRO A 141 -0.42 15.51 31.70
CA PRO A 141 -0.29 16.56 32.70
C PRO A 141 0.09 17.95 32.19
N THR A 142 0.77 17.99 31.03
CA THR A 142 1.26 19.25 30.43
C THR A 142 0.30 19.84 29.41
N THR A 143 -0.75 19.11 29.01
CA THR A 143 -1.72 19.61 28.04
C THR A 143 -2.87 20.36 28.71
N SER A 144 -3.46 21.28 27.96
CA SER A 144 -4.67 21.99 28.39
C SER A 144 -5.82 21.00 28.66
N LYS A 145 -6.49 21.17 29.78
CA LYS A 145 -7.65 20.37 30.21
C LYS A 145 -8.95 20.88 29.58
N THR A 146 -8.94 21.13 28.28
CA THR A 146 -10.07 21.59 27.48
C THR A 146 -10.54 20.49 26.52
N ASP A 147 -11.72 20.67 25.95
CA ASP A 147 -12.23 19.80 24.90
C ASP A 147 -11.28 19.72 23.69
N ARG A 148 -11.37 18.61 22.99
CA ARG A 148 -10.70 18.38 21.72
C ARG A 148 -11.73 18.20 20.62
N GLN A 149 -11.44 18.80 19.47
CA GLN A 149 -12.32 18.75 18.32
C GLN A 149 -11.90 17.67 17.35
N ILE A 150 -12.87 16.87 16.94
CA ILE A 150 -12.72 15.82 15.93
C ILE A 150 -13.62 16.18 14.77
N ARG A 151 -13.06 16.27 13.57
CA ARG A 151 -13.83 16.46 12.35
C ARG A 151 -14.30 15.12 11.83
N ILE A 152 -15.57 15.01 11.51
CA ILE A 152 -16.17 13.81 10.94
C ILE A 152 -16.67 14.15 9.54
N THR A 153 -16.21 13.37 8.55
CA THR A 153 -16.63 13.49 7.16
C THR A 153 -17.19 12.18 6.68
N LEU A 154 -18.35 12.23 6.01
CA LEU A 154 -19.00 11.08 5.40
C LEU A 154 -18.66 11.00 3.90
N ASP A 155 -18.37 9.80 3.40
CA ASP A 155 -18.43 9.57 1.97
C ASP A 155 -19.91 9.49 1.54
N LYS A 156 -20.46 10.62 1.10
CA LYS A 156 -21.88 10.78 0.78
C LYS A 156 -22.34 9.94 -0.40
N ARG A 157 -21.44 9.35 -1.15
CA ARG A 157 -21.78 8.35 -2.17
C ARG A 157 -22.43 7.12 -1.54
N TYR A 158 -22.01 6.78 -0.32
CA TYR A 158 -22.36 5.54 0.36
C TYR A 158 -23.09 5.77 1.68
N ILE A 159 -22.72 6.77 2.47
CA ILE A 159 -23.27 7.06 3.81
C ILE A 159 -24.00 8.39 3.78
N THR A 160 -25.28 8.37 4.10
CA THR A 160 -26.16 9.54 3.98
C THR A 160 -26.44 10.25 5.30
N GLU A 161 -26.30 9.53 6.43
CA GLU A 161 -26.61 10.06 7.75
C GLU A 161 -25.75 9.46 8.87
N PHE A 162 -25.57 10.23 9.93
CA PHE A 162 -25.08 9.73 11.20
C PHE A 162 -26.20 8.98 11.91
N SER A 163 -25.89 7.83 12.52
CA SER A 163 -26.90 7.04 13.21
C SER A 163 -26.71 7.01 14.72
N GLU A 164 -25.48 6.97 15.20
CA GLU A 164 -25.16 6.81 16.61
C GLU A 164 -23.71 7.16 16.91
N ILE A 165 -23.44 7.63 18.13
CA ILE A 165 -22.09 7.73 18.71
C ILE A 165 -22.09 6.93 19.99
N GLU A 166 -21.32 5.84 20.00
CA GLU A 166 -21.17 4.97 21.17
C GLU A 166 -19.91 5.33 21.94
N TYR A 167 -20.04 5.53 23.25
CA TYR A 167 -18.94 5.78 24.18
C TYR A 167 -19.41 5.58 25.62
N ASP A 168 -18.49 5.51 26.56
CA ASP A 168 -18.83 5.47 28.00
C ASP A 168 -19.13 6.89 28.51
N HIS A 169 -20.41 7.16 28.78
CA HIS A 169 -20.88 8.45 29.29
C HIS A 169 -20.38 8.75 30.72
N SER A 170 -19.86 7.78 31.46
CA SER A 170 -19.22 8.02 32.75
C SER A 170 -17.79 8.53 32.65
N LEU A 171 -17.16 8.39 31.48
CA LEU A 171 -15.77 8.77 31.23
C LEU A 171 -15.64 10.01 30.38
N LEU A 172 -16.57 10.25 29.47
CA LEU A 172 -16.49 11.32 28.48
C LEU A 172 -17.80 12.12 28.40
N ILE A 173 -17.65 13.41 28.10
CA ILE A 173 -18.72 14.29 27.60
C ILE A 173 -18.44 14.50 26.12
N ILE A 174 -19.40 14.21 25.25
CA ILE A 174 -19.33 14.48 23.83
C ILE A 174 -20.50 15.38 23.43
N SER A 175 -20.19 16.48 22.76
CA SER A 175 -21.16 17.34 22.09
C SER A 175 -20.88 17.41 20.60
N GLU A 176 -21.93 17.65 19.83
CA GLU A 176 -21.89 17.69 18.35
C GLU A 176 -22.26 19.10 17.88
N GLU A 177 -21.55 19.58 16.88
CA GLU A 177 -21.87 20.81 16.18
C GLU A 177 -21.63 20.69 14.67
N ALA A 178 -22.28 21.56 13.91
CA ALA A 178 -21.99 21.71 12.48
C ALA A 178 -20.61 22.34 12.29
N ASP A 179 -19.86 21.92 11.28
CA ASP A 179 -18.61 22.61 10.93
C ASP A 179 -18.95 23.95 10.23
N PRO A 180 -18.64 25.10 10.86
CA PRO A 180 -18.92 26.39 10.27
C PRO A 180 -18.11 26.68 8.99
N THR A 181 -17.04 25.92 8.77
CA THR A 181 -16.20 26.03 7.58
C THR A 181 -16.67 25.17 6.41
N GLY A 182 -17.62 24.26 6.65
CA GLY A 182 -18.13 23.33 5.65
C GLY A 182 -17.13 22.27 5.17
N LYS A 183 -15.98 22.13 5.86
CA LYS A 183 -14.93 21.15 5.51
C LYS A 183 -15.21 19.75 6.08
N ALA A 184 -16.08 19.65 7.08
CA ALA A 184 -16.55 18.41 7.65
C ALA A 184 -18.07 18.39 7.75
N ASP A 185 -18.68 17.23 7.86
CA ASP A 185 -20.11 17.11 8.07
C ASP A 185 -20.52 17.37 9.51
N ARG A 186 -19.60 17.10 10.46
CA ARG A 186 -19.79 17.30 11.88
C ARG A 186 -18.46 17.54 12.62
N ILE A 187 -18.52 18.29 13.72
CA ILE A 187 -17.45 18.39 14.69
C ILE A 187 -17.96 17.76 15.98
N LEU A 188 -17.17 16.81 16.52
CA LEU A 188 -17.34 16.29 17.86
C LEU A 188 -16.38 17.03 18.80
N LYS A 189 -16.91 17.57 19.88
CA LYS A 189 -16.13 18.10 21.00
C LYS A 189 -16.10 17.06 22.10
N ILE A 190 -14.94 16.55 22.43
CA ILE A 190 -14.73 15.50 23.42
C ILE A 190 -14.02 16.07 24.61
N LEU A 191 -14.59 15.90 25.79
CA LEU A 191 -14.03 16.32 27.07
C LEU A 191 -14.05 15.15 28.04
N PRO A 192 -12.91 14.75 28.62
CA PRO A 192 -12.88 13.75 29.70
C PRO A 192 -13.57 14.26 30.97
N MET A 193 -14.27 13.39 31.67
CA MET A 193 -14.90 13.67 32.96
C MET A 193 -13.86 13.88 34.08
N ALA A 194 -12.68 13.27 33.94
CA ALA A 194 -11.58 13.37 34.90
C ALA A 194 -10.22 13.40 34.19
N PHE A 195 -9.21 14.05 34.80
CA PHE A 195 -7.85 14.15 34.30
C PHE A 195 -6.81 13.60 35.29
N ASP A 196 -7.26 13.15 36.43
CA ASP A 196 -6.44 12.63 37.53
C ASP A 196 -6.41 11.09 37.56
N GLN A 197 -7.06 10.46 36.60
CA GLN A 197 -7.07 9.01 36.41
C GLN A 197 -6.76 8.66 34.94
N GLN A 198 -6.23 7.45 34.74
CA GLN A 198 -5.97 6.94 33.41
C GLN A 198 -7.29 6.56 32.74
N ILE A 199 -7.55 7.14 31.54
CA ILE A 199 -8.68 6.76 30.69
C ILE A 199 -8.12 6.20 29.39
N ARG A 200 -8.69 5.06 28.96
CA ARG A 200 -8.50 4.48 27.62
C ARG A 200 -9.88 4.08 27.11
N GLU A 201 -10.39 4.91 26.22
CA GLU A 201 -11.75 4.74 25.71
C GLU A 201 -11.75 4.72 24.17
N THR A 202 -12.73 4.02 23.60
CA THR A 202 -12.97 4.00 22.15
C THR A 202 -14.35 4.57 21.86
N VAL A 203 -14.35 5.74 21.23
CA VAL A 203 -15.59 6.34 20.71
C VAL A 203 -15.85 5.78 19.32
N THR A 204 -17.04 5.20 19.09
CA THR A 204 -17.44 4.66 17.80
C THR A 204 -18.52 5.54 17.19
N VAL A 205 -18.19 6.17 16.06
CA VAL A 205 -19.14 6.95 15.26
C VAL A 205 -19.74 6.05 14.19
N LYS A 206 -21.05 5.92 14.17
CA LYS A 206 -21.79 5.07 13.24
C LYS A 206 -22.57 5.89 12.24
N GLY A 207 -22.71 5.37 11.03
CA GLY A 207 -23.49 5.97 9.96
C GLY A 207 -24.26 4.93 9.17
N ARG A 208 -25.31 5.41 8.51
CA ARG A 208 -26.15 4.62 7.61
C ARG A 208 -26.17 5.24 6.23
N GLY A 209 -26.31 4.39 5.24
CA GLY A 209 -26.39 4.78 3.86
C GLY A 209 -27.55 4.10 3.15
N LYS A 210 -27.58 4.27 1.83
CA LYS A 210 -28.53 3.62 0.96
C LYS A 210 -28.37 2.10 1.02
N ASP A 211 -29.43 1.38 0.70
CA ASP A 211 -29.44 -0.09 0.61
C ASP A 211 -28.98 -0.81 1.89
N GLY A 212 -29.24 -0.19 3.06
CA GLY A 212 -28.89 -0.76 4.36
C GLY A 212 -27.38 -0.80 4.63
N MET A 213 -26.58 0.00 3.92
CA MET A 213 -25.16 0.14 4.21
C MET A 213 -24.94 0.73 5.59
N LYS A 214 -24.02 0.12 6.34
CA LYS A 214 -23.61 0.60 7.66
C LYS A 214 -22.09 0.83 7.63
N ALA A 215 -21.65 1.86 8.32
CA ALA A 215 -20.24 2.15 8.50
C ALA A 215 -19.97 2.60 9.92
N GLU A 216 -18.73 2.39 10.36
CA GLU A 216 -18.24 2.87 11.64
C GLU A 216 -16.84 3.46 11.50
N ALA A 217 -16.57 4.48 12.30
CA ALA A 217 -15.23 5.00 12.53
C ALA A 217 -14.93 4.97 14.03
N ARG A 218 -13.71 4.58 14.39
CA ARG A 218 -13.27 4.48 15.77
C ARG A 218 -12.25 5.55 16.08
N LEU A 219 -12.43 6.20 17.22
CA LEU A 219 -11.55 7.18 17.82
C LEU A 219 -11.01 6.63 19.12
N HIS A 220 -9.72 6.80 19.33
CA HIS A 220 -9.07 6.32 20.56
C HIS A 220 -8.73 7.51 21.46
N ILE A 221 -9.28 7.48 22.65
CA ILE A 221 -9.19 8.52 23.67
C ILE A 221 -8.26 8.04 24.77
N PHE A 222 -7.27 8.88 25.08
CA PHE A 222 -6.29 8.58 26.12
C PHE A 222 -6.16 9.79 27.06
N VAL A 223 -6.31 9.53 28.35
CA VAL A 223 -5.94 10.46 29.41
C VAL A 223 -4.86 9.79 30.26
N GLN A 224 -3.78 10.53 30.46
CA GLN A 224 -2.66 10.12 31.29
C GLN A 224 -2.49 11.18 32.38
N PRO A 225 -2.68 10.82 33.69
CA PRO A 225 -2.57 11.74 34.80
C PRO A 225 -1.13 12.22 35.03
#